data_d2e562d0e1878211530391b6c40ffd60
#
_entry.id   d2e562d0e1878211530391b6c40ffd60
#
_cell.length_a   1.000
_cell.length_b   1.000
_cell.length_c   1.000
_cell.angle_alpha   90.00
_cell.angle_beta   90.00
_cell.angle_gamma   90.00
#
_symmetry.space_group_name_H-M   'P 1'
#
loop_
_entity.id
_entity.type
_entity.pdbx_description
1 polymer ?
#
loop_
_entity_poly.entity_id
_entity_poly.type
_entity_poly.pdbx_seq_one_letter_code
_entity_poly.pdbx_strand_id
1 'polypeptide(L)'
;CALPILMVHSYGLRSGTRNLFSKKARQHGNPSPNSLREKVFRVGDYVDVKANSCIVKGMPHKYYHGRTGLVWNVTPRGVGVIVNKKVKQRVIRKRICVRFEHVTLSASRERHLQRVRDNDKIKRDAGKDKRLDISALKRQPGHVGNAPNSQMIKVSKVADIMPAKFDFVSWYQY
;
A
#
# COMPACT_ATOMS: atom_id res chain seq x y z
N CYS A 1 24.42 -33.63 -34.70
CA CYS A 1 23.79 -32.30 -34.71
C CYS A 1 22.62 -32.32 -33.74
N ALA A 2 22.80 -31.76 -32.53
CA ALA A 2 21.69 -31.60 -31.60
C ALA A 2 20.87 -30.40 -32.08
N LEU A 3 19.61 -30.67 -32.43
CA LEU A 3 18.64 -29.61 -32.72
C LEU A 3 18.47 -28.74 -31.48
N PRO A 4 18.47 -27.40 -31.60
CA PRO A 4 18.21 -26.54 -30.46
C PRO A 4 16.82 -26.87 -29.94
N ILE A 5 16.73 -27.26 -28.66
CA ILE A 5 15.46 -27.42 -27.97
C ILE A 5 14.82 -26.04 -27.93
N LEU A 6 13.88 -25.78 -28.81
CA LEU A 6 13.06 -24.60 -28.80
C LEU A 6 12.26 -24.62 -27.50
N MET A 7 12.71 -23.86 -26.51
CA MET A 7 11.91 -23.60 -25.30
C MET A 7 10.63 -22.89 -25.71
N VAL A 8 9.51 -23.61 -25.68
CA VAL A 8 8.19 -23.05 -25.96
C VAL A 8 7.84 -22.09 -24.81
N HIS A 9 7.88 -20.78 -25.09
CA HIS A 9 7.40 -19.76 -24.16
C HIS A 9 5.87 -19.67 -24.24
N SER A 10 5.20 -19.87 -23.12
CA SER A 10 3.77 -19.62 -23.02
C SER A 10 3.49 -18.12 -22.77
N TYR A 11 2.59 -17.55 -23.57
CA TYR A 11 2.20 -16.12 -23.48
C TYR A 11 0.76 -15.94 -22.94
N GLY A 12 0.30 -16.81 -22.06
CA GLY A 12 -1.02 -16.70 -21.45
C GLY A 12 -1.19 -15.44 -20.60
N LEU A 13 -2.43 -15.05 -20.34
CA LEU A 13 -2.77 -13.88 -19.52
C LEU A 13 -2.16 -13.94 -18.11
N ARG A 14 -1.91 -15.14 -17.59
CA ARG A 14 -1.30 -15.38 -16.28
C ARG A 14 0.13 -15.91 -16.36
N SER A 15 0.79 -15.83 -17.52
CA SER A 15 2.17 -16.27 -17.64
C SER A 15 3.08 -15.52 -16.67
N GLY A 16 3.97 -16.25 -15.97
CA GLY A 16 4.90 -15.67 -14.99
C GLY A 16 4.25 -15.14 -13.69
N THR A 17 3.06 -15.62 -13.32
CA THR A 17 2.34 -15.14 -12.12
C THR A 17 2.46 -16.06 -10.91
N ARG A 18 3.26 -17.09 -10.95
CA ARG A 18 3.42 -18.05 -9.84
C ARG A 18 3.73 -17.34 -8.51
N ASN A 19 4.76 -16.51 -8.50
CA ASN A 19 5.15 -15.75 -7.30
C ASN A 19 4.31 -14.49 -7.11
N LEU A 20 3.95 -13.81 -8.21
CA LEU A 20 3.20 -12.55 -8.17
C LEU A 20 1.83 -12.71 -7.51
N PHE A 21 1.13 -13.80 -7.80
CA PHE A 21 -0.20 -14.09 -7.26
C PHE A 21 -0.17 -15.09 -6.10
N SER A 22 1.03 -15.48 -5.64
CA SER A 22 1.16 -16.35 -4.49
C SER A 22 0.63 -15.69 -3.22
N LYS A 23 0.06 -16.47 -2.33
CA LYS A 23 -0.31 -16.02 -0.99
C LYS A 23 0.87 -16.18 -0.04
N LYS A 24 0.93 -15.31 0.94
CA LYS A 24 1.93 -15.43 2.02
C LYS A 24 1.64 -16.67 2.87
N ALA A 25 2.65 -17.16 3.56
CA ALA A 25 2.50 -18.22 4.55
C ALA A 25 1.38 -17.85 5.55
N ARG A 26 0.60 -18.82 5.98
CA ARG A 26 -0.57 -18.69 6.87
C ARG A 26 -1.72 -17.83 6.33
N GLN A 27 -1.68 -17.41 5.06
CA GLN A 27 -2.76 -16.63 4.41
C GLN A 27 -3.46 -17.40 3.29
N HIS A 28 -3.27 -18.71 3.23
CA HIS A 28 -3.95 -19.58 2.29
C HIS A 28 -5.43 -19.73 2.69
N GLY A 29 -6.29 -19.94 1.71
CA GLY A 29 -7.73 -20.08 1.90
C GLY A 29 -8.54 -18.90 1.34
N ASN A 30 -9.86 -18.99 1.48
CA ASN A 30 -10.75 -17.93 1.03
C ASN A 30 -10.78 -16.78 2.06
N PRO A 31 -10.91 -15.52 1.61
CA PRO A 31 -11.14 -14.43 2.52
C PRO A 31 -12.46 -14.60 3.25
N SER A 32 -12.51 -14.21 4.52
CA SER A 32 -13.77 -14.28 5.27
C SER A 32 -14.80 -13.33 4.65
N PRO A 33 -16.09 -13.72 4.61
CA PRO A 33 -17.15 -12.84 4.10
C PRO A 33 -17.21 -11.49 4.84
N ASN A 34 -16.93 -11.48 6.13
CA ASN A 34 -16.94 -10.26 6.93
C ASN A 34 -15.86 -9.27 6.50
N SER A 35 -14.62 -9.73 6.27
CA SER A 35 -13.54 -8.86 5.81
C SER A 35 -13.78 -8.23 4.44
N LEU A 36 -14.68 -8.79 3.66
CA LEU A 36 -15.11 -8.24 2.38
C LEU A 36 -16.24 -7.23 2.55
N ARG A 37 -17.16 -7.44 3.47
CA ARG A 37 -18.29 -6.53 3.75
C ARG A 37 -17.86 -5.24 4.43
N GLU A 38 -16.78 -5.26 5.20
CA GLU A 38 -16.23 -4.07 5.86
C GLU A 38 -15.61 -3.06 4.88
N LYS A 39 -15.34 -3.48 3.65
CA LYS A 39 -14.75 -2.61 2.62
C LYS A 39 -15.83 -1.83 1.89
N VAL A 40 -16.00 -0.59 2.27
CA VAL A 40 -16.88 0.34 1.55
C VAL A 40 -16.03 1.18 0.60
N PHE A 41 -16.36 1.14 -0.70
CA PHE A 41 -15.72 1.93 -1.73
C PHE A 41 -16.62 3.06 -2.20
N ARG A 42 -16.06 4.23 -2.40
CA ARG A 42 -16.75 5.41 -2.93
C ARG A 42 -16.05 5.92 -4.18
N VAL A 43 -16.80 6.56 -5.07
CA VAL A 43 -16.21 7.24 -6.23
C VAL A 43 -15.26 8.34 -5.72
N GLY A 44 -14.06 8.40 -6.28
CA GLY A 44 -13.01 9.32 -5.83
C GLY A 44 -12.03 8.73 -4.82
N ASP A 45 -12.25 7.51 -4.31
CA ASP A 45 -11.30 6.85 -3.42
C ASP A 45 -10.06 6.37 -4.18
N TYR A 46 -8.92 6.40 -3.49
CA TYR A 46 -7.70 5.74 -3.96
C TYR A 46 -7.69 4.31 -3.48
N VAL A 47 -7.43 3.39 -4.39
CA VAL A 47 -7.47 1.95 -4.13
C VAL A 47 -6.24 1.27 -4.72
N ASP A 48 -5.76 0.26 -4.02
CA ASP A 48 -4.67 -0.60 -4.46
C ASP A 48 -5.24 -1.88 -5.05
N VAL A 49 -4.84 -2.18 -6.27
CA VAL A 49 -5.25 -3.40 -6.98
C VAL A 49 -4.34 -4.54 -6.56
N LYS A 50 -4.90 -5.50 -5.81
CA LYS A 50 -4.19 -6.67 -5.31
C LYS A 50 -4.98 -7.92 -5.65
N ALA A 51 -4.50 -8.66 -6.65
CA ALA A 51 -5.16 -9.90 -7.05
C ALA A 51 -5.17 -10.93 -5.92
N ASN A 52 -6.35 -11.49 -5.65
CA ASN A 52 -6.51 -12.62 -4.74
C ASN A 52 -6.59 -13.91 -5.58
N SER A 53 -5.59 -14.78 -5.43
CA SER A 53 -5.48 -15.99 -6.25
C SER A 53 -6.59 -17.03 -6.03
N CYS A 54 -7.28 -17.00 -4.88
CA CYS A 54 -8.40 -17.91 -4.63
C CYS A 54 -9.64 -17.57 -5.44
N ILE A 55 -9.79 -16.33 -5.86
CA ILE A 55 -10.97 -15.85 -6.59
C ILE A 55 -10.55 -15.52 -8.01
N VAL A 56 -10.98 -16.35 -8.95
CA VAL A 56 -10.61 -16.19 -10.37
C VAL A 56 -11.47 -15.13 -11.05
N LYS A 57 -12.75 -15.04 -10.67
CA LYS A 57 -13.70 -14.11 -11.31
C LYS A 57 -13.29 -12.65 -11.05
N GLY A 58 -13.29 -11.84 -12.11
CA GLY A 58 -12.95 -10.42 -12.03
C GLY A 58 -11.51 -10.11 -11.62
N MET A 59 -10.59 -11.07 -11.78
CA MET A 59 -9.18 -10.91 -11.48
C MET A 59 -8.54 -9.90 -12.43
N PRO A 60 -7.78 -8.91 -11.92
CA PRO A 60 -7.06 -7.97 -12.77
C PRO A 60 -5.87 -8.66 -13.47
N HIS A 61 -5.50 -8.13 -14.64
CA HIS A 61 -4.29 -8.57 -15.33
C HIS A 61 -3.04 -8.31 -14.46
N LYS A 62 -2.03 -9.14 -14.59
CA LYS A 62 -0.76 -9.06 -13.84
C LYS A 62 -0.10 -7.68 -13.84
N TYR A 63 -0.26 -6.92 -14.93
CA TYR A 63 0.28 -5.56 -15.03
C TYR A 63 -0.30 -4.60 -13.98
N TYR A 64 -1.57 -4.76 -13.62
CA TYR A 64 -2.26 -3.88 -12.67
C TYR A 64 -2.09 -4.29 -11.21
N HIS A 65 -1.54 -5.49 -10.96
CA HIS A 65 -1.27 -5.95 -9.60
C HIS A 65 -0.27 -5.03 -8.88
N GLY A 66 -0.58 -4.62 -7.66
CA GLY A 66 0.25 -3.71 -6.87
C GLY A 66 0.20 -2.25 -7.31
N ARG A 67 -0.70 -1.87 -8.22
CA ARG A 67 -0.86 -0.48 -8.66
C ARG A 67 -2.02 0.19 -7.96
N THR A 68 -1.82 1.46 -7.62
CA THR A 68 -2.87 2.32 -7.06
C THR A 68 -3.63 3.00 -8.18
N GLY A 69 -4.95 3.06 -8.04
CA GLY A 69 -5.83 3.74 -8.97
C GLY A 69 -6.93 4.53 -8.28
N LEU A 70 -7.68 5.29 -9.06
CA LEU A 70 -8.81 6.10 -8.62
C LEU A 70 -10.12 5.38 -8.97
N VAL A 71 -11.03 5.28 -8.03
CA VAL A 71 -12.37 4.73 -8.26
C VAL A 71 -13.20 5.73 -9.06
N TRP A 72 -13.74 5.28 -10.20
CA TRP A 72 -14.64 6.08 -11.03
C TRP A 72 -16.07 5.55 -11.08
N ASN A 73 -16.27 4.29 -10.75
CA ASN A 73 -17.58 3.66 -10.68
C ASN A 73 -17.61 2.56 -9.64
N VAL A 74 -18.75 2.39 -8.97
CA VAL A 74 -18.96 1.32 -7.99
C VAL A 74 -20.22 0.55 -8.40
N THR A 75 -20.08 -0.76 -8.54
CA THR A 75 -21.17 -1.68 -8.88
C THR A 75 -21.37 -2.69 -7.74
N PRO A 76 -22.49 -3.40 -7.68
CA PRO A 76 -22.75 -4.33 -6.56
C PRO A 76 -21.71 -5.43 -6.38
N ARG A 77 -20.97 -5.79 -7.43
CA ARG A 77 -19.98 -6.89 -7.41
C ARG A 77 -18.57 -6.47 -7.79
N GLY A 78 -18.36 -5.22 -8.14
CA GLY A 78 -17.05 -4.76 -8.60
C GLY A 78 -16.88 -3.26 -8.54
N VAL A 79 -15.64 -2.86 -8.68
CA VAL A 79 -15.23 -1.46 -8.65
C VAL A 79 -14.55 -1.13 -9.98
N GLY A 80 -14.97 -0.04 -10.59
CA GLY A 80 -14.30 0.55 -11.75
C GLY A 80 -13.12 1.40 -11.28
N VAL A 81 -11.91 1.06 -11.69
CA VAL A 81 -10.67 1.72 -11.28
C VAL A 81 -9.95 2.30 -12.48
N ILE A 82 -9.52 3.56 -12.37
CA ILE A 82 -8.65 4.22 -13.35
C ILE A 82 -7.21 4.02 -12.89
N VAL A 83 -6.41 3.34 -13.70
CA VAL A 83 -4.99 3.12 -13.42
C VAL A 83 -4.15 3.70 -14.54
N ASN A 84 -3.09 4.39 -14.20
CA ASN A 84 -2.14 4.91 -15.16
C ASN A 84 -1.25 3.79 -15.70
N LYS A 85 -1.23 3.62 -17.00
CA LYS A 85 -0.38 2.65 -17.69
C LYS A 85 0.63 3.37 -18.58
N LYS A 86 1.92 3.11 -18.38
CA LYS A 86 2.96 3.59 -19.29
C LYS A 86 2.98 2.70 -20.54
N VAL A 87 2.77 3.29 -21.69
CA VAL A 87 2.83 2.63 -23.00
C VAL A 87 3.84 3.40 -23.84
N LYS A 88 4.99 2.78 -24.10
CA LYS A 88 6.14 3.46 -24.74
C LYS A 88 6.47 4.75 -23.96
N GLN A 89 6.39 5.90 -24.62
CA GLN A 89 6.68 7.22 -24.03
C GLN A 89 5.44 7.91 -23.40
N ARG A 90 4.25 7.34 -23.53
CA ARG A 90 2.99 7.94 -23.07
C ARG A 90 2.46 7.26 -21.83
N VAL A 91 1.79 8.03 -20.98
CA VAL A 91 1.03 7.52 -19.84
C VAL A 91 -0.46 7.61 -20.18
N ILE A 92 -1.10 6.47 -20.26
CA ILE A 92 -2.50 6.34 -20.62
C ILE A 92 -3.32 5.97 -19.38
N ARG A 93 -4.42 6.65 -19.15
CA ARG A 93 -5.40 6.31 -18.11
C ARG A 93 -6.25 5.14 -18.58
N LYS A 94 -6.06 3.96 -18.03
CA LYS A 94 -6.85 2.77 -18.33
C LYS A 94 -7.95 2.60 -17.30
N ARG A 95 -9.20 2.44 -17.80
CA ARG A 95 -10.35 2.07 -16.96
C ARG A 95 -10.45 0.56 -16.95
N ILE A 96 -10.42 -0.01 -15.77
CA ILE A 96 -10.56 -1.46 -15.56
C ILE A 96 -11.68 -1.71 -14.55
N CYS A 97 -12.44 -2.78 -14.76
CA CYS A 97 -13.41 -3.25 -13.77
C CYS A 97 -12.81 -4.43 -13.04
N VAL A 98 -12.77 -4.37 -11.73
CA VAL A 98 -12.18 -5.37 -10.85
C VAL A 98 -13.17 -5.72 -9.76
N ARG A 99 -13.29 -7.00 -9.41
CA ARG A 99 -14.14 -7.37 -8.27
C ARG A 99 -13.53 -6.85 -6.96
N PHE A 100 -14.38 -6.53 -5.99
CA PHE A 100 -13.97 -5.94 -4.72
C PHE A 100 -13.03 -6.83 -3.90
N GLU A 101 -13.02 -8.14 -4.15
CA GLU A 101 -12.08 -9.07 -3.53
C GLU A 101 -10.61 -8.83 -3.92
N HIS A 102 -10.39 -8.17 -5.05
CA HIS A 102 -9.05 -7.85 -5.58
C HIS A 102 -8.64 -6.40 -5.35
N VAL A 103 -9.39 -5.65 -4.57
CA VAL A 103 -9.17 -4.22 -4.31
C VAL A 103 -9.11 -3.96 -2.82
N THR A 104 -8.19 -3.08 -2.41
CA THR A 104 -8.07 -2.60 -1.03
C THR A 104 -7.99 -1.08 -1.03
N LEU A 105 -8.52 -0.43 0.00
CA LEU A 105 -8.35 1.01 0.17
C LEU A 105 -6.86 1.32 0.33
N SER A 106 -6.41 2.37 -0.35
CA SER A 106 -5.00 2.76 -0.35
C SER A 106 -4.70 3.72 0.79
N ALA A 107 -3.62 3.47 1.52
CA ALA A 107 -3.11 4.39 2.53
C ALA A 107 -2.40 5.61 1.94
N SER A 108 -2.23 5.69 0.62
CA SER A 108 -1.48 6.77 -0.05
C SER A 108 -2.06 8.17 0.22
N ARG A 109 -3.37 8.27 0.46
CA ARG A 109 -4.07 9.53 0.73
C ARG A 109 -4.22 9.84 2.23
N GLU A 110 -3.92 8.90 3.10
CA GLU A 110 -4.17 9.02 4.53
C GLU A 110 -3.45 10.24 5.15
N ARG A 111 -2.17 10.41 4.85
CA ARG A 111 -1.39 11.57 5.32
C ARG A 111 -1.97 12.91 4.84
N HIS A 112 -2.48 12.94 3.61
CA HIS A 112 -3.12 14.16 3.10
C HIS A 112 -4.40 14.46 3.87
N LEU A 113 -5.25 13.48 4.08
CA LEU A 113 -6.50 13.65 4.82
C LEU A 113 -6.24 14.03 6.29
N GLN A 114 -5.22 13.45 6.91
CA GLN A 114 -4.83 13.81 8.26
C GLN A 114 -4.39 15.27 8.34
N ARG A 115 -3.50 15.71 7.45
CA ARG A 115 -3.07 17.11 7.38
C ARG A 115 -4.24 18.07 7.14
N VAL A 116 -5.20 17.72 6.31
CA VAL A 116 -6.40 18.54 6.10
C VAL A 116 -7.20 18.67 7.40
N ARG A 117 -7.44 17.57 8.11
CA ARG A 117 -8.15 17.59 9.40
C ARG A 117 -7.43 18.43 10.44
N ASP A 118 -6.10 18.31 10.51
CA ASP A 118 -5.29 19.05 11.47
C ASP A 118 -5.29 20.55 11.14
N ASN A 119 -5.17 20.91 9.86
CA ASN A 119 -5.29 22.29 9.40
C ASN A 119 -6.68 22.88 9.70
N ASP A 120 -7.73 22.09 9.52
CA ASP A 120 -9.10 22.54 9.80
C ASP A 120 -9.34 22.75 11.31
N LYS A 121 -8.71 21.92 12.16
CA LYS A 121 -8.71 22.15 13.62
C LYS A 121 -8.02 23.47 13.97
N ILE A 122 -6.79 23.67 13.47
CA ILE A 122 -6.02 24.90 13.74
C ILE A 122 -6.80 26.14 13.30
N LYS A 123 -7.43 26.10 12.12
CA LYS A 123 -8.26 27.21 11.63
C LYS A 123 -9.49 27.47 12.50
N ARG A 124 -10.12 26.42 13.00
CA ARG A 124 -11.28 26.50 13.87
C ARG A 124 -10.92 27.10 15.23
N ASP A 125 -9.81 26.61 15.82
CA ASP A 125 -9.34 27.03 17.14
C ASP A 125 -8.84 28.48 17.13
N ALA A 126 -8.30 28.93 16.01
CA ALA A 126 -7.85 30.32 15.86
C ALA A 126 -8.97 31.34 15.74
N GLY A 127 -10.20 30.91 15.44
CA GLY A 127 -11.34 31.80 15.26
C GLY A 127 -11.22 32.71 14.02
N LYS A 128 -12.27 33.54 13.81
CA LYS A 128 -12.34 34.40 12.61
C LYS A 128 -11.41 35.62 12.67
N ASP A 129 -10.96 36.01 13.88
CA ASP A 129 -10.30 37.30 14.12
C ASP A 129 -8.78 37.20 14.30
N LYS A 130 -8.21 36.02 14.37
CA LYS A 130 -6.76 35.82 14.46
C LYS A 130 -6.12 35.63 13.10
N ARG A 131 -5.13 36.48 12.79
CA ARG A 131 -4.25 36.23 11.63
C ARG A 131 -3.47 34.96 11.87
N LEU A 132 -3.91 33.89 11.21
CA LEU A 132 -3.20 32.63 11.21
C LEU A 132 -1.88 32.75 10.45
N ASP A 133 -0.82 32.25 11.06
CA ASP A 133 0.43 32.06 10.33
C ASP A 133 0.26 30.96 9.27
N ILE A 134 0.12 31.41 8.02
CA ILE A 134 -0.08 30.50 6.87
C ILE A 134 1.12 29.57 6.68
N SER A 135 2.30 29.96 7.16
CA SER A 135 3.51 29.14 7.05
C SER A 135 3.38 27.82 7.81
N ALA A 136 2.71 27.84 8.98
CA ALA A 136 2.46 26.65 9.81
C ALA A 136 1.49 25.66 9.15
N LEU A 137 0.57 26.13 8.29
CA LEU A 137 -0.39 25.30 7.58
C LEU A 137 0.16 24.67 6.30
N LYS A 138 1.25 25.22 5.75
CA LYS A 138 1.89 24.71 4.55
C LYS A 138 2.73 23.49 4.87
N ARG A 139 2.79 22.58 3.89
CA ARG A 139 3.72 21.46 3.94
C ARG A 139 5.16 21.98 3.96
N GLN A 140 5.92 21.62 4.98
CA GLN A 140 7.34 21.91 5.03
C GLN A 140 8.07 21.05 3.99
N PRO A 141 9.12 21.59 3.32
CA PRO A 141 9.94 20.80 2.42
C PRO A 141 10.55 19.62 3.19
N GLY A 142 10.49 18.44 2.59
CA GLY A 142 11.12 17.25 3.16
C GLY A 142 12.65 17.46 3.26
N HIS A 143 13.24 16.98 4.33
CA HIS A 143 14.69 16.96 4.47
C HIS A 143 15.28 16.09 3.37
N VAL A 144 15.97 16.70 2.42
CA VAL A 144 16.63 15.99 1.34
C VAL A 144 17.97 15.50 1.87
N GLY A 145 18.04 14.20 2.16
CA GLY A 145 19.30 13.44 2.10
C GLY A 145 20.42 13.77 3.08
N ASN A 146 20.30 14.77 3.93
CA ASN A 146 21.31 15.00 4.95
C ASN A 146 20.99 14.18 6.20
N ALA A 147 21.97 13.42 6.65
CA ALA A 147 21.92 12.83 7.98
C ALA A 147 21.51 13.92 9.00
N PRO A 148 20.68 13.57 9.99
CA PRO A 148 20.34 14.53 11.04
C PRO A 148 21.66 15.12 11.57
N ASN A 149 21.69 16.45 11.72
CA ASN A 149 22.86 17.12 12.27
C ASN A 149 23.33 16.36 13.51
N SER A 150 24.62 16.10 13.59
CA SER A 150 25.21 15.43 14.75
C SER A 150 24.75 16.15 16.03
N GLN A 151 23.99 15.48 16.84
CA GLN A 151 23.55 16.01 18.13
C GLN A 151 24.45 15.47 19.22
N MET A 152 25.01 16.36 20.02
CA MET A 152 25.76 15.97 21.21
C MET A 152 24.74 15.59 22.30
N ILE A 153 24.66 14.31 22.58
CA ILE A 153 23.80 13.79 23.65
C ILE A 153 24.63 13.75 24.93
N LYS A 154 24.25 14.54 25.92
CA LYS A 154 24.83 14.44 27.27
C LYS A 154 24.23 13.22 27.96
N VAL A 155 25.02 12.19 28.11
CA VAL A 155 24.61 10.96 28.80
C VAL A 155 25.02 11.08 30.26
N SER A 156 24.07 10.95 31.18
CA SER A 156 24.32 10.98 32.63
C SER A 156 24.80 9.63 33.17
N LYS A 157 24.46 8.56 32.50
CA LYS A 157 24.86 7.20 32.91
C LYS A 157 24.96 6.30 31.67
N VAL A 158 26.07 5.63 31.55
CA VAL A 158 26.28 4.57 30.54
C VAL A 158 26.17 3.23 31.24
N ALA A 159 25.37 2.33 30.73
CA ALA A 159 25.30 0.95 31.21
C ALA A 159 25.81 0.01 30.11
N ASP A 160 26.83 -0.78 30.46
CA ASP A 160 27.32 -1.82 29.58
C ASP A 160 26.37 -3.02 29.65
N ILE A 161 25.74 -3.32 28.53
CA ILE A 161 24.87 -4.50 28.42
C ILE A 161 25.72 -5.66 27.91
N MET A 162 26.11 -6.54 28.80
CA MET A 162 26.73 -7.78 28.38
C MET A 162 25.67 -8.82 28.01
N PRO A 163 25.88 -9.60 26.95
CA PRO A 163 24.98 -10.70 26.64
C PRO A 163 24.97 -11.71 27.78
N ALA A 164 23.80 -12.06 28.29
CA ALA A 164 23.65 -13.11 29.29
C ALA A 164 24.11 -14.45 28.69
N LYS A 165 24.82 -15.26 29.49
CA LYS A 165 25.17 -16.61 29.08
C LYS A 165 23.88 -17.38 28.79
N PHE A 166 23.88 -18.11 27.68
CA PHE A 166 22.76 -18.98 27.35
C PHE A 166 22.68 -20.11 28.36
N ASP A 167 21.58 -20.20 29.09
CA ASP A 167 21.30 -21.25 30.04
C ASP A 167 20.14 -22.10 29.58
N PHE A 168 20.36 -23.38 29.37
CA PHE A 168 19.34 -24.33 28.90
C PHE A 168 18.20 -24.54 29.90
N VAL A 169 18.45 -24.31 31.18
CA VAL A 169 17.46 -24.58 32.22
C VAL A 169 16.36 -23.53 32.28
N SER A 170 16.65 -22.28 31.88
CA SER A 170 15.67 -21.19 31.94
C SER A 170 14.56 -21.28 30.89
N TRP A 171 14.70 -22.14 29.88
CA TRP A 171 13.68 -22.31 28.80
C TRP A 171 12.51 -23.20 29.22
N TYR A 172 12.61 -23.93 30.30
CA TYR A 172 11.56 -24.85 30.77
C TYR A 172 10.68 -24.28 31.90
N GLN A 173 10.86 -23.02 32.26
CA GLN A 173 10.08 -22.39 33.35
C GLN A 173 9.03 -21.37 32.88
N TYR A 174 8.64 -21.39 31.57
CA TYR A 174 7.53 -20.60 31.05
C TYR A 174 6.50 -21.48 30.34
#